data_d540aa0322fbc2e4c44d629f239fe477
#
_entry.id   d540aa0322fbc2e4c44d629f239fe477
#
_cell.length_a   1.000
_cell.length_b   1.000
_cell.length_c   1.000
_cell.angle_alpha   90.00
_cell.angle_beta   90.00
_cell.angle_gamma   90.00
#
_symmetry.space_group_name_H-M   'P 1'
#
loop_
_entity.id
_entity.type
_entity.pdbx_description
1 polymer ?
#
loop_
_entity_poly.entity_id
_entity_poly.type
_entity_poly.pdbx_seq_one_letter_code
_entity_poly.pdbx_strand_id
1 'polypeptide(L)'
;ADICYASNPSYTYVPDDNFEQALIDLSYDDTLDDYVLTANISGVTSLDVKEKEISDLTGIEGFTALTNLHCEVNELTSLDVSSNTALTDLSCGHNELTSLDVSSNTALTYLDCNNNPLTNLDVSANTSLTILNCGWNQLTSLDVTANTALTNLQCNANSLASLDVSANTALTSLQCNSNSLTSLNVSNNTALTGLYVQFNSLTSLDVSNNISLDYLYCDQNQLTALDVSTNTALSELHCQNNQLTSLDVSANTALTILDCSSNDITSLDVSANTALTYLACQDNQLASLDVSANTALTNLECYTNQLTSLDVSANTPLTY
;
A
#
# COMPACT_ATOMS: atom_id res chain seq x y z
N ALA A 1 -33.52 -1.00 40.83
CA ALA A 1 -32.58 -0.21 41.66
C ALA A 1 -31.53 0.28 40.68
N ASP A 2 -31.64 1.54 40.26
CA ASP A 2 -30.65 2.19 39.43
C ASP A 2 -29.35 2.27 40.23
N ILE A 3 -28.45 1.34 39.98
CA ILE A 3 -27.09 1.42 40.50
C ILE A 3 -26.42 2.51 39.64
N CYS A 4 -26.16 3.65 40.24
CA CYS A 4 -25.56 4.81 39.58
C CYS A 4 -24.06 4.53 39.36
N TYR A 5 -23.68 3.77 38.31
CA TYR A 5 -22.28 3.51 37.96
C TYR A 5 -21.59 4.74 37.37
N ALA A 6 -22.34 5.74 36.88
CA ALA A 6 -21.83 6.88 36.12
C ALA A 6 -20.87 7.82 36.92
N SER A 7 -20.61 7.58 38.18
CA SER A 7 -19.64 8.32 38.99
C SER A 7 -18.69 7.45 39.81
N ASN A 8 -18.67 6.13 39.55
CA ASN A 8 -17.78 5.21 40.24
C ASN A 8 -16.47 5.07 39.46
N PRO A 9 -15.31 5.50 39.96
CA PRO A 9 -14.02 5.41 39.24
C PRO A 9 -13.55 3.98 39.04
N SER A 10 -14.30 2.99 39.52
CA SER A 10 -13.98 1.58 39.39
C SER A 10 -14.53 0.94 38.13
N TYR A 11 -15.43 1.59 37.39
CA TYR A 11 -16.06 1.01 36.17
C TYR A 11 -15.90 1.96 34.99
N THR A 12 -15.65 1.39 33.83
CA THR A 12 -15.61 2.07 32.53
C THR A 12 -16.91 1.78 31.78
N TYR A 13 -17.53 2.82 31.23
CA TYR A 13 -18.75 2.71 30.44
C TYR A 13 -18.45 2.20 29.03
N VAL A 14 -19.16 1.15 28.59
CA VAL A 14 -19.00 0.48 27.29
C VAL A 14 -20.40 0.27 26.69
N PRO A 15 -20.96 1.26 25.97
CA PRO A 15 -22.37 1.24 25.56
C PRO A 15 -22.68 0.36 24.33
N ASP A 16 -21.67 -0.11 23.61
CA ASP A 16 -21.86 -0.95 22.42
C ASP A 16 -21.88 -2.41 22.86
N ASP A 17 -23.02 -3.07 22.70
CA ASP A 17 -23.21 -4.47 23.09
C ASP A 17 -22.20 -5.42 22.43
N ASN A 18 -21.79 -5.13 21.17
CA ASN A 18 -20.81 -5.95 20.46
C ASN A 18 -19.40 -5.75 21.01
N PHE A 19 -19.06 -4.50 21.41
CA PHE A 19 -17.78 -4.24 22.05
C PHE A 19 -17.74 -4.88 23.44
N GLU A 20 -18.78 -4.71 24.25
CA GLU A 20 -18.88 -5.35 25.57
C GLU A 20 -18.84 -6.87 25.45
N GLN A 21 -19.58 -7.48 24.49
CA GLN A 21 -19.52 -8.91 24.22
C GLN A 21 -18.11 -9.37 23.83
N ALA A 22 -17.37 -8.58 23.04
CA ALA A 22 -15.97 -8.88 22.71
C ALA A 22 -15.08 -8.86 23.98
N LEU A 23 -15.33 -7.96 24.93
CA LEU A 23 -14.62 -7.93 26.22
C LEU A 23 -14.97 -9.15 27.08
N ILE A 24 -16.22 -9.62 27.06
CA ILE A 24 -16.65 -10.86 27.72
C ILE A 24 -15.95 -12.08 27.10
N ASP A 25 -15.93 -12.16 25.76
CA ASP A 25 -15.26 -13.25 25.04
C ASP A 25 -13.74 -13.31 25.37
N LEU A 26 -13.13 -12.14 25.61
CA LEU A 26 -11.74 -12.01 26.04
C LEU A 26 -11.54 -12.20 27.54
N SER A 27 -12.61 -12.42 28.31
CA SER A 27 -12.60 -12.59 29.77
C SER A 27 -12.14 -11.33 30.54
N TYR A 28 -12.37 -10.14 29.99
CA TYR A 28 -12.19 -8.87 30.67
C TYR A 28 -13.45 -8.41 31.40
N ASP A 29 -14.60 -8.98 30.99
CA ASP A 29 -15.89 -8.71 31.58
C ASP A 29 -16.68 -10.03 31.77
N ASP A 30 -17.85 -9.99 32.47
CA ASP A 30 -18.65 -11.17 32.75
C ASP A 30 -20.17 -10.99 32.46
N THR A 31 -20.61 -9.77 32.16
CA THR A 31 -22.04 -9.45 32.04
C THR A 31 -22.27 -8.33 31.04
N LEU A 32 -23.26 -8.44 30.17
CA LEU A 32 -23.73 -7.33 29.32
C LEU A 32 -24.56 -6.36 30.19
N ASP A 33 -23.94 -5.27 30.67
CA ASP A 33 -24.59 -4.26 31.52
C ASP A 33 -24.11 -2.83 31.28
N ASP A 34 -23.47 -2.60 30.13
CA ASP A 34 -22.85 -1.36 29.66
C ASP A 34 -21.61 -0.93 30.47
N TYR A 35 -21.02 -1.78 31.31
CA TYR A 35 -19.92 -1.42 32.19
C TYR A 35 -18.90 -2.55 32.38
N VAL A 36 -17.62 -2.26 32.20
CA VAL A 36 -16.54 -3.17 32.56
C VAL A 36 -15.77 -2.66 33.78
N LEU A 37 -15.30 -3.56 34.66
CA LEU A 37 -14.44 -3.19 35.77
C LEU A 37 -13.12 -2.61 35.25
N THR A 38 -12.84 -1.32 35.49
CA THR A 38 -11.65 -0.63 34.96
C THR A 38 -10.34 -1.35 35.32
N ALA A 39 -10.28 -1.99 36.48
CA ALA A 39 -9.10 -2.76 36.91
C ALA A 39 -8.80 -3.96 36.00
N ASN A 40 -9.82 -4.50 35.30
CA ASN A 40 -9.63 -5.63 34.40
C ASN A 40 -8.99 -5.19 33.07
N ILE A 41 -9.21 -3.94 32.66
CA ILE A 41 -8.82 -3.43 31.34
C ILE A 41 -7.62 -2.48 31.37
N SER A 42 -7.38 -1.78 32.50
CA SER A 42 -6.35 -0.74 32.58
C SER A 42 -4.92 -1.25 32.40
N GLY A 43 -4.67 -2.54 32.61
CA GLY A 43 -3.38 -3.19 32.40
C GLY A 43 -3.24 -3.92 31.06
N VAL A 44 -4.29 -3.92 30.23
CA VAL A 44 -4.28 -4.59 28.93
C VAL A 44 -3.41 -3.81 27.97
N THR A 45 -2.45 -4.49 27.34
CA THR A 45 -1.50 -3.88 26.38
C THR A 45 -1.85 -4.17 24.92
N SER A 46 -2.64 -5.21 24.64
CA SER A 46 -3.07 -5.57 23.31
C SER A 46 -4.55 -5.93 23.32
N LEU A 47 -5.32 -5.29 22.44
CA LEU A 47 -6.74 -5.54 22.26
C LEU A 47 -7.03 -5.82 20.80
N ASP A 48 -7.57 -7.01 20.52
CA ASP A 48 -8.04 -7.44 19.21
C ASP A 48 -9.56 -7.62 19.26
N VAL A 49 -10.26 -6.68 18.63
CA VAL A 49 -11.72 -6.63 18.52
C VAL A 49 -12.18 -6.48 17.07
N LYS A 50 -11.37 -6.99 16.14
CA LYS A 50 -11.70 -6.97 14.72
C LYS A 50 -12.87 -7.88 14.37
N GLU A 51 -13.58 -7.55 13.28
CA GLU A 51 -14.66 -8.37 12.73
C GLU A 51 -15.77 -8.69 13.75
N LYS A 52 -16.20 -7.66 14.52
CA LYS A 52 -17.18 -7.82 15.62
C LYS A 52 -18.45 -7.01 15.43
N GLU A 53 -18.62 -6.32 14.28
CA GLU A 53 -19.78 -5.45 14.01
C GLU A 53 -19.93 -4.34 15.07
N ILE A 54 -18.80 -3.87 15.63
CA ILE A 54 -18.76 -2.80 16.64
C ILE A 54 -18.97 -1.45 15.94
N SER A 55 -19.89 -0.64 16.48
CA SER A 55 -20.19 0.70 15.98
C SER A 55 -19.63 1.83 16.87
N ASP A 56 -19.32 1.53 18.12
CA ASP A 56 -18.80 2.51 19.10
C ASP A 56 -17.77 1.84 20.02
N LEU A 57 -16.56 2.40 20.08
CA LEU A 57 -15.49 1.98 20.98
C LEU A 57 -15.39 2.85 22.23
N THR A 58 -16.47 3.56 22.63
CA THR A 58 -16.52 4.24 23.94
C THR A 58 -16.18 3.25 25.06
N GLY A 59 -15.26 3.62 25.93
CA GLY A 59 -14.65 2.74 26.93
C GLY A 59 -13.19 2.39 26.63
N ILE A 60 -12.74 2.61 25.39
CA ILE A 60 -11.34 2.37 24.99
C ILE A 60 -10.36 3.23 25.80
N GLU A 61 -10.79 4.40 26.27
CA GLU A 61 -10.00 5.29 27.13
C GLU A 61 -9.62 4.65 28.47
N GLY A 62 -10.37 3.61 28.92
CA GLY A 62 -10.07 2.82 30.11
C GLY A 62 -8.85 1.90 29.95
N PHE A 63 -8.45 1.61 28.71
CA PHE A 63 -7.30 0.77 28.39
C PHE A 63 -6.00 1.58 28.39
N THR A 64 -5.62 2.11 29.55
CA THR A 64 -4.55 3.11 29.68
C THR A 64 -3.14 2.57 29.39
N ALA A 65 -2.94 1.25 29.40
CA ALA A 65 -1.67 0.60 29.07
C ALA A 65 -1.61 0.08 27.62
N LEU A 66 -2.62 0.40 26.78
CA LEU A 66 -2.75 -0.17 25.44
C LEU A 66 -1.62 0.30 24.51
N THR A 67 -0.92 -0.68 23.92
CA THR A 67 0.14 -0.46 22.93
C THR A 67 -0.29 -0.92 21.53
N ASN A 68 -1.21 -1.89 21.45
CA ASN A 68 -1.70 -2.46 20.19
C ASN A 68 -3.23 -2.49 20.21
N LEU A 69 -3.85 -1.84 19.24
CA LEU A 69 -5.30 -1.85 19.01
C LEU A 69 -5.59 -2.33 17.60
N HIS A 70 -6.31 -3.45 17.50
CA HIS A 70 -6.82 -4.01 16.26
C HIS A 70 -8.35 -3.96 16.30
N CYS A 71 -8.94 -3.01 15.57
CA CYS A 71 -10.39 -2.79 15.46
C CYS A 71 -10.84 -2.70 14.00
N GLU A 72 -10.06 -3.28 13.09
CA GLU A 72 -10.39 -3.33 11.68
C GLU A 72 -11.63 -4.18 11.39
N VAL A 73 -12.30 -3.90 10.27
CA VAL A 73 -13.51 -4.61 9.81
C VAL A 73 -14.64 -4.51 10.84
N ASN A 74 -15.00 -3.30 11.19
CA ASN A 74 -16.11 -2.96 12.07
C ASN A 74 -17.00 -1.88 11.42
N GLU A 75 -17.94 -1.29 12.18
CA GLU A 75 -18.88 -0.27 11.70
C GLU A 75 -18.60 1.10 12.35
N LEU A 76 -17.34 1.36 12.74
CA LEU A 76 -16.95 2.57 13.44
C LEU A 76 -17.09 3.80 12.55
N THR A 77 -17.88 4.78 12.97
CA THR A 77 -17.98 6.09 12.32
C THR A 77 -17.07 7.15 12.95
N SER A 78 -16.58 6.88 14.15
CA SER A 78 -15.61 7.70 14.90
C SER A 78 -14.72 6.80 15.76
N LEU A 79 -13.52 7.28 16.06
CA LEU A 79 -12.58 6.58 16.93
C LEU A 79 -11.77 7.63 17.72
N ASP A 80 -11.89 7.64 19.05
CA ASP A 80 -11.10 8.48 19.93
C ASP A 80 -10.07 7.63 20.68
N VAL A 81 -8.81 7.75 20.29
CA VAL A 81 -7.66 7.09 20.92
C VAL A 81 -6.75 8.08 21.65
N SER A 82 -7.24 9.31 21.92
CA SER A 82 -6.44 10.38 22.54
C SER A 82 -5.92 10.03 23.93
N SER A 83 -6.63 9.15 24.66
CA SER A 83 -6.22 8.66 25.99
C SER A 83 -5.22 7.50 25.91
N ASN A 84 -5.13 6.80 24.78
CA ASN A 84 -4.27 5.64 24.58
C ASN A 84 -2.88 6.06 24.07
N THR A 85 -2.21 6.94 24.79
CA THR A 85 -0.96 7.60 24.37
C THR A 85 0.24 6.65 24.25
N ALA A 86 0.12 5.42 24.76
CA ALA A 86 1.13 4.38 24.65
C ALA A 86 1.03 3.55 23.35
N LEU A 87 0.02 3.82 22.49
CA LEU A 87 -0.16 3.08 21.24
C LEU A 87 1.08 3.18 20.33
N THR A 88 1.56 2.02 19.93
CA THR A 88 2.63 1.83 18.94
C THR A 88 2.10 1.21 17.65
N ASP A 89 0.97 0.52 17.72
CA ASP A 89 0.31 -0.20 16.63
C ASP A 89 -1.20 0.09 16.67
N LEU A 90 -1.72 0.66 15.58
CA LEU A 90 -3.14 0.94 15.42
C LEU A 90 -3.61 0.43 14.05
N SER A 91 -4.52 -0.57 14.08
CA SER A 91 -5.25 -1.05 12.92
C SER A 91 -6.72 -0.71 13.07
N CYS A 92 -7.20 0.24 12.26
CA CYS A 92 -8.60 0.68 12.22
C CYS A 92 -9.16 0.71 10.78
N GLY A 93 -8.53 -0.04 9.87
CA GLY A 93 -8.97 -0.15 8.48
C GLY A 93 -10.33 -0.82 8.34
N HIS A 94 -10.96 -0.66 7.15
CA HIS A 94 -12.27 -1.24 6.86
C HIS A 94 -13.33 -0.86 7.91
N ASN A 95 -13.52 0.45 8.08
CA ASN A 95 -14.54 1.07 8.92
C ASN A 95 -15.23 2.21 8.14
N GLU A 96 -16.04 3.02 8.82
CA GLU A 96 -16.76 4.16 8.25
C GLU A 96 -16.21 5.50 8.78
N LEU A 97 -14.93 5.55 9.15
CA LEU A 97 -14.31 6.73 9.74
C LEU A 97 -14.21 7.86 8.71
N THR A 98 -14.82 9.01 8.99
CA THR A 98 -14.69 10.22 8.15
C THR A 98 -13.54 11.12 8.56
N SER A 99 -13.03 10.94 9.79
CA SER A 99 -11.86 11.62 10.37
C SER A 99 -11.15 10.69 11.35
N LEU A 100 -9.85 10.89 11.53
CA LEU A 100 -9.04 10.17 12.51
C LEU A 100 -8.00 11.14 13.07
N ASP A 101 -7.99 11.32 14.40
CA ASP A 101 -6.99 12.11 15.12
C ASP A 101 -6.06 11.18 15.89
N VAL A 102 -4.79 11.13 15.46
CA VAL A 102 -3.71 10.36 16.08
C VAL A 102 -2.62 11.26 16.68
N SER A 103 -2.90 12.55 16.84
CA SER A 103 -1.93 13.55 17.32
C SER A 103 -1.39 13.26 18.72
N SER A 104 -2.20 12.61 19.57
CA SER A 104 -1.78 12.17 20.91
C SER A 104 -0.95 10.88 20.93
N ASN A 105 -0.99 10.09 19.86
CA ASN A 105 -0.36 8.78 19.78
C ASN A 105 1.04 8.88 19.16
N THR A 106 1.90 9.69 19.74
CA THR A 106 3.23 10.03 19.17
C THR A 106 4.22 8.87 19.14
N ALA A 107 3.89 7.75 19.82
CA ALA A 107 4.68 6.53 19.83
C ALA A 107 4.35 5.58 18.67
N LEU A 108 3.34 5.91 17.81
CA LEU A 108 2.95 5.03 16.70
C LEU A 108 4.12 4.75 15.75
N THR A 109 4.35 3.47 15.51
CA THR A 109 5.28 2.94 14.52
C THR A 109 4.56 2.30 13.34
N TYR A 110 3.33 1.84 13.57
CA TYR A 110 2.45 1.23 12.59
C TYR A 110 1.06 1.89 12.65
N LEU A 111 0.56 2.36 11.52
CA LEU A 111 -0.80 2.86 11.37
C LEU A 111 -1.42 2.27 10.11
N ASP A 112 -2.50 1.52 10.28
CA ASP A 112 -3.37 1.08 9.21
C ASP A 112 -4.78 1.66 9.40
N CYS A 113 -5.12 2.62 8.54
CA CYS A 113 -6.45 3.25 8.47
C CYS A 113 -7.05 3.12 7.07
N ASN A 114 -6.65 2.07 6.32
CA ASN A 114 -7.10 1.85 4.97
C ASN A 114 -8.62 1.63 4.89
N ASN A 115 -9.16 1.80 3.69
CA ASN A 115 -10.58 1.54 3.40
C ASN A 115 -11.53 2.19 4.43
N ASN A 116 -11.41 3.50 4.53
CA ASN A 116 -12.28 4.40 5.26
C ASN A 116 -12.66 5.59 4.36
N PRO A 117 -13.72 6.34 4.63
CA PRO A 117 -14.03 7.56 3.88
C PRO A 117 -13.26 8.81 4.41
N LEU A 118 -11.98 8.67 4.80
CA LEU A 118 -11.16 9.78 5.28
C LEU A 118 -10.90 10.79 4.16
N THR A 119 -11.21 12.06 4.40
CA THR A 119 -10.92 13.16 3.46
C THR A 119 -9.62 13.89 3.77
N ASN A 120 -9.11 13.74 4.99
CA ASN A 120 -7.85 14.29 5.49
C ASN A 120 -7.22 13.34 6.50
N LEU A 121 -5.90 13.32 6.60
CA LEU A 121 -5.13 12.59 7.59
C LEU A 121 -3.89 13.40 7.95
N ASP A 122 -3.74 13.77 9.24
CA ASP A 122 -2.56 14.43 9.77
C ASP A 122 -1.75 13.44 10.61
N VAL A 123 -0.55 13.11 10.13
CA VAL A 123 0.41 12.22 10.80
C VAL A 123 1.68 12.95 11.22
N SER A 124 1.66 14.28 11.24
CA SER A 124 2.84 15.13 11.55
C SER A 124 3.41 14.91 12.94
N ALA A 125 2.55 14.52 13.91
CA ALA A 125 2.96 14.19 15.27
C ALA A 125 3.57 12.77 15.40
N ASN A 126 3.31 11.89 14.44
CA ASN A 126 3.67 10.47 14.50
C ASN A 126 5.02 10.21 13.82
N THR A 127 6.05 10.91 14.29
CA THR A 127 7.40 10.93 13.65
C THR A 127 8.13 9.59 13.71
N SER A 128 7.63 8.64 14.52
CA SER A 128 8.18 7.27 14.67
C SER A 128 7.57 6.28 13.68
N LEU A 129 6.60 6.70 12.82
CA LEU A 129 5.97 5.79 11.88
C LEU A 129 6.99 5.18 10.91
N THR A 130 6.98 3.85 10.86
CA THR A 130 7.74 3.04 9.90
C THR A 130 6.86 2.47 8.81
N ILE A 131 5.59 2.21 9.11
CA ILE A 131 4.58 1.72 8.17
C ILE A 131 3.33 2.59 8.29
N LEU A 132 2.90 3.14 7.17
CA LEU A 132 1.62 3.84 7.03
C LEU A 132 0.83 3.23 5.88
N ASN A 133 -0.34 2.70 6.19
CA ASN A 133 -1.35 2.30 5.22
C ASN A 133 -2.59 3.18 5.35
N CYS A 134 -2.76 4.10 4.41
CA CYS A 134 -3.92 4.97 4.28
C CYS A 134 -4.57 4.84 2.89
N GLY A 135 -4.38 3.71 2.24
CA GLY A 135 -5.00 3.39 0.95
C GLY A 135 -6.53 3.31 1.02
N TRP A 136 -7.19 3.38 -0.14
CA TRP A 136 -8.65 3.25 -0.24
C TRP A 136 -9.39 4.25 0.67
N ASN A 137 -9.02 5.53 0.55
CA ASN A 137 -9.66 6.64 1.24
C ASN A 137 -10.10 7.71 0.22
N GLN A 138 -10.42 8.92 0.69
CA GLN A 138 -10.80 10.06 -0.15
C GLN A 138 -9.81 11.22 0.01
N LEU A 139 -8.55 10.91 0.31
CA LEU A 139 -7.52 11.91 0.54
C LEU A 139 -7.20 12.68 -0.75
N THR A 140 -7.23 14.00 -0.70
CA THR A 140 -6.81 14.87 -1.81
C THR A 140 -5.38 15.39 -1.65
N SER A 141 -4.83 15.29 -0.45
CA SER A 141 -3.43 15.59 -0.09
C SER A 141 -2.97 14.70 1.04
N LEU A 142 -1.67 14.47 1.13
CA LEU A 142 -1.03 13.72 2.21
C LEU A 142 0.36 14.32 2.43
N ASP A 143 0.64 14.78 3.65
CA ASP A 143 1.96 15.26 4.06
C ASP A 143 2.62 14.23 4.97
N VAL A 144 3.72 13.64 4.49
CA VAL A 144 4.54 12.65 5.20
C VAL A 144 5.96 13.17 5.47
N THR A 145 6.20 14.47 5.31
CA THR A 145 7.53 15.07 5.45
C THR A 145 8.12 14.92 6.85
N ALA A 146 7.27 14.85 7.88
CA ALA A 146 7.70 14.62 9.26
C ALA A 146 8.02 13.13 9.56
N ASN A 147 7.53 12.20 8.75
CA ASN A 147 7.61 10.76 9.00
C ASN A 147 8.85 10.15 8.33
N THR A 148 10.03 10.66 8.68
CA THR A 148 11.30 10.30 8.03
C THR A 148 11.75 8.87 8.26
N ALA A 149 11.13 8.17 9.20
CA ALA A 149 11.39 6.75 9.50
C ALA A 149 10.59 5.77 8.63
N LEU A 150 9.68 6.28 7.74
CA LEU A 150 8.86 5.43 6.90
C LEU A 150 9.71 4.55 5.98
N THR A 151 9.46 3.24 6.08
CA THR A 151 10.00 2.21 5.18
C THR A 151 8.95 1.69 4.21
N ASN A 152 7.67 1.74 4.58
CA ASN A 152 6.54 1.33 3.75
C ASN A 152 5.44 2.41 3.80
N LEU A 153 5.09 2.95 2.64
CA LEU A 153 3.98 3.88 2.48
C LEU A 153 2.99 3.31 1.46
N GLN A 154 1.76 3.08 1.91
CA GLN A 154 0.62 2.70 1.07
C GLN A 154 -0.42 3.81 1.14
N CYS A 155 -0.54 4.57 0.07
CA CYS A 155 -1.54 5.64 -0.10
C CYS A 155 -2.30 5.49 -1.43
N ASN A 156 -2.36 4.26 -1.93
CA ASN A 156 -3.06 3.90 -3.16
C ASN A 156 -4.58 4.11 -3.06
N ALA A 157 -5.25 4.22 -4.20
CA ALA A 157 -6.70 4.41 -4.30
C ALA A 157 -7.19 5.59 -3.42
N ASN A 158 -6.67 6.76 -3.74
CA ASN A 158 -7.06 8.06 -3.18
C ASN A 158 -7.30 9.07 -4.34
N SER A 159 -7.31 10.37 -4.04
CA SER A 159 -7.44 11.44 -5.03
C SER A 159 -6.25 12.39 -5.00
N LEU A 160 -5.05 11.88 -4.69
CA LEU A 160 -3.85 12.69 -4.56
C LEU A 160 -3.44 13.26 -5.92
N ALA A 161 -3.34 14.58 -6.02
CA ALA A 161 -2.84 15.26 -7.22
C ALA A 161 -1.29 15.42 -7.22
N SER A 162 -0.68 15.34 -6.04
CA SER A 162 0.77 15.38 -5.81
C SER A 162 1.13 14.60 -4.55
N LEU A 163 2.37 14.12 -4.47
CA LEU A 163 2.93 13.46 -3.30
C LEU A 163 4.42 13.82 -3.20
N ASP A 164 4.83 14.34 -2.05
CA ASP A 164 6.24 14.61 -1.74
C ASP A 164 6.76 13.56 -0.76
N VAL A 165 7.67 12.71 -1.22
CA VAL A 165 8.37 11.69 -0.45
C VAL A 165 9.86 11.97 -0.29
N SER A 166 10.29 13.20 -0.60
CA SER A 166 11.71 13.58 -0.61
C SER A 166 12.41 13.46 0.76
N ALA A 167 11.64 13.56 1.85
CA ALA A 167 12.13 13.39 3.23
C ALA A 167 12.16 11.91 3.69
N ASN A 168 11.43 11.02 3.01
CA ASN A 168 11.25 9.64 3.41
C ASN A 168 12.32 8.73 2.78
N THR A 169 13.59 9.03 3.06
CA THR A 169 14.75 8.39 2.40
C THR A 169 14.93 6.92 2.78
N ALA A 170 14.24 6.43 3.82
CA ALA A 170 14.26 5.04 4.26
C ALA A 170 13.23 4.16 3.52
N LEU A 171 12.39 4.73 2.63
CA LEU A 171 11.37 3.96 1.92
C LEU A 171 11.98 2.83 1.10
N THR A 172 11.49 1.62 1.36
CA THR A 172 11.77 0.41 0.58
C THR A 172 10.58 0.03 -0.30
N SER A 173 9.35 0.39 0.09
CA SER A 173 8.13 0.16 -0.68
C SER A 173 7.27 1.42 -0.71
N LEU A 174 6.88 1.85 -1.91
CA LEU A 174 5.96 2.95 -2.13
C LEU A 174 4.81 2.49 -3.03
N GLN A 175 3.59 2.51 -2.50
CA GLN A 175 2.36 2.22 -3.24
C GLN A 175 1.50 3.49 -3.28
N CYS A 176 1.53 4.19 -4.41
CA CYS A 176 0.71 5.38 -4.67
C CYS A 176 -0.10 5.26 -5.97
N ASN A 177 -0.35 4.01 -6.38
CA ASN A 177 -1.19 3.69 -7.54
C ASN A 177 -2.64 4.14 -7.35
N SER A 178 -3.38 4.26 -8.46
CA SER A 178 -4.79 4.66 -8.45
C SER A 178 -5.00 6.00 -7.73
N ASN A 179 -4.30 7.03 -8.21
CA ASN A 179 -4.40 8.41 -7.77
C ASN A 179 -4.51 9.35 -8.99
N SER A 180 -4.29 10.65 -8.81
CA SER A 180 -4.32 11.64 -9.88
C SER A 180 -2.94 12.31 -10.07
N LEU A 181 -1.85 11.59 -9.76
CA LEU A 181 -0.49 12.13 -9.83
C LEU A 181 -0.10 12.43 -11.28
N THR A 182 0.37 13.66 -11.53
CA THR A 182 0.90 14.06 -12.83
C THR A 182 2.44 14.03 -12.89
N SER A 183 3.08 13.96 -11.74
CA SER A 183 4.52 13.80 -11.55
C SER A 183 4.82 13.15 -10.22
N LEU A 184 5.94 12.45 -10.12
CA LEU A 184 6.45 11.87 -8.88
C LEU A 184 7.98 11.95 -8.90
N ASN A 185 8.57 12.45 -7.83
CA ASN A 185 10.02 12.48 -7.65
C ASN A 185 10.45 11.51 -6.56
N VAL A 186 11.15 10.44 -6.96
CA VAL A 186 11.68 9.39 -6.06
C VAL A 186 13.22 9.42 -5.98
N SER A 187 13.86 10.47 -6.45
CA SER A 187 15.33 10.55 -6.54
C SER A 187 16.05 10.41 -5.20
N ASN A 188 15.40 10.76 -4.08
CA ASN A 188 15.95 10.63 -2.74
C ASN A 188 15.65 9.25 -2.10
N ASN A 189 14.72 8.49 -2.66
CA ASN A 189 14.27 7.21 -2.11
C ASN A 189 15.12 6.05 -2.65
N THR A 190 16.44 6.15 -2.47
CA THR A 190 17.43 5.24 -3.09
C THR A 190 17.36 3.81 -2.55
N ALA A 191 16.64 3.57 -1.44
CA ALA A 191 16.43 2.25 -0.84
C ALA A 191 15.20 1.51 -1.43
N LEU A 192 14.45 2.12 -2.37
CA LEU A 192 13.26 1.50 -2.95
C LEU A 192 13.61 0.18 -3.63
N THR A 193 12.89 -0.86 -3.24
CA THR A 193 12.86 -2.17 -3.89
C THR A 193 11.54 -2.40 -4.62
N GLY A 194 10.44 -1.77 -4.18
CA GLY A 194 9.13 -1.82 -4.84
C GLY A 194 8.56 -0.43 -5.07
N LEU A 195 8.19 -0.14 -6.32
CA LEU A 195 7.54 1.11 -6.71
C LEU A 195 6.27 0.81 -7.51
N TYR A 196 5.10 1.17 -6.96
CA TYR A 196 3.79 0.91 -7.52
C TYR A 196 3.08 2.24 -7.76
N VAL A 197 3.12 2.72 -9.02
CA VAL A 197 2.60 4.03 -9.46
C VAL A 197 1.57 3.91 -10.59
N GLN A 198 1.08 2.70 -10.85
CA GLN A 198 0.10 2.45 -11.91
C GLN A 198 -1.21 3.21 -11.68
N PHE A 199 -2.01 3.38 -12.77
CA PHE A 199 -3.27 4.12 -12.72
C PHE A 199 -3.11 5.53 -12.18
N ASN A 200 -2.22 6.32 -12.80
CA ASN A 200 -2.01 7.74 -12.57
C ASN A 200 -1.99 8.52 -13.89
N SER A 201 -1.53 9.75 -13.89
CA SER A 201 -1.40 10.58 -15.09
C SER A 201 0.06 11.03 -15.32
N LEU A 202 1.02 10.16 -14.96
CA LEU A 202 2.45 10.47 -15.08
C LEU A 202 2.84 10.56 -16.57
N THR A 203 3.47 11.66 -16.96
CA THR A 203 4.01 11.85 -18.32
C THR A 203 5.50 11.51 -18.40
N SER A 204 6.17 11.41 -17.27
CA SER A 204 7.57 10.98 -17.12
C SER A 204 7.77 10.35 -15.75
N LEU A 205 8.74 9.45 -15.64
CA LEU A 205 9.16 8.82 -14.40
C LEU A 205 10.67 8.59 -14.47
N ASP A 206 11.42 9.21 -13.54
CA ASP A 206 12.86 9.00 -13.39
C ASP A 206 13.16 8.09 -12.22
N VAL A 207 13.67 6.90 -12.50
CA VAL A 207 14.06 5.88 -11.52
C VAL A 207 15.57 5.64 -11.48
N SER A 208 16.36 6.54 -12.10
CA SER A 208 17.80 6.37 -12.26
C SER A 208 18.58 6.22 -10.95
N ASN A 209 18.06 6.80 -9.85
CA ASN A 209 18.66 6.68 -8.52
C ASN A 209 18.16 5.47 -7.71
N ASN A 210 17.12 4.79 -8.16
CA ASN A 210 16.49 3.68 -7.44
C ASN A 210 17.08 2.34 -7.90
N ILE A 211 18.40 2.22 -7.76
CA ILE A 211 19.19 1.09 -8.31
C ILE A 211 18.86 -0.26 -7.67
N SER A 212 18.15 -0.26 -6.54
CA SER A 212 17.72 -1.48 -5.83
C SER A 212 16.32 -1.95 -6.23
N LEU A 213 15.66 -1.28 -7.21
CA LEU A 213 14.33 -1.69 -7.64
C LEU A 213 14.33 -3.13 -8.18
N ASP A 214 13.46 -3.94 -7.58
CA ASP A 214 13.13 -5.30 -7.94
C ASP A 214 11.77 -5.34 -8.67
N TYR A 215 10.83 -4.50 -8.23
CA TYR A 215 9.46 -4.39 -8.75
C TYR A 215 9.18 -2.97 -9.20
N LEU A 216 8.84 -2.79 -10.49
CA LEU A 216 8.37 -1.51 -11.04
C LEU A 216 7.04 -1.71 -11.78
N TYR A 217 5.96 -1.15 -11.20
CA TYR A 217 4.62 -1.14 -11.77
C TYR A 217 4.26 0.30 -12.11
N CYS A 218 4.38 0.68 -13.38
CA CYS A 218 4.11 2.03 -13.88
C CYS A 218 3.11 2.03 -15.06
N ASP A 219 2.36 0.96 -15.18
CA ASP A 219 1.33 0.78 -16.18
C ASP A 219 0.17 1.79 -16.02
N GLN A 220 -0.69 1.89 -17.06
CA GLN A 220 -1.84 2.81 -17.02
C GLN A 220 -1.44 4.25 -16.65
N ASN A 221 -0.45 4.80 -17.37
CA ASN A 221 0.03 6.17 -17.26
C ASN A 221 0.11 6.82 -18.65
N GLN A 222 0.84 7.92 -18.78
CA GLN A 222 1.04 8.65 -20.04
C GLN A 222 2.53 8.77 -20.40
N LEU A 223 3.34 7.77 -20.01
CA LEU A 223 4.79 7.78 -20.21
C LEU A 223 5.10 7.67 -21.70
N THR A 224 5.92 8.60 -22.21
CA THR A 224 6.41 8.58 -23.61
C THR A 224 7.80 7.96 -23.72
N ALA A 225 8.52 7.84 -22.61
CA ALA A 225 9.82 7.17 -22.49
C ALA A 225 9.98 6.60 -21.08
N LEU A 226 10.74 5.53 -20.94
CA LEU A 226 11.12 4.94 -19.66
C LEU A 226 12.56 4.42 -19.78
N ASP A 227 13.44 4.92 -18.92
CA ASP A 227 14.82 4.46 -18.82
C ASP A 227 14.99 3.63 -17.54
N VAL A 228 15.27 2.35 -17.71
CA VAL A 228 15.51 1.38 -16.62
C VAL A 228 16.95 0.84 -16.64
N SER A 229 17.86 1.50 -17.36
CA SER A 229 19.24 1.04 -17.56
C SER A 229 20.05 0.91 -16.28
N THR A 230 19.71 1.68 -15.22
CA THR A 230 20.36 1.59 -13.92
C THR A 230 19.72 0.58 -12.95
N ASN A 231 18.50 0.13 -13.24
CA ASN A 231 17.71 -0.74 -12.37
C ASN A 231 18.00 -2.22 -12.67
N THR A 232 19.26 -2.59 -12.55
CA THR A 232 19.74 -3.94 -12.97
C THR A 232 19.22 -5.08 -12.10
N ALA A 233 18.60 -4.77 -10.95
CA ALA A 233 17.97 -5.74 -10.06
C ALA A 233 16.51 -6.08 -10.43
N LEU A 234 15.90 -5.35 -11.40
CA LEU A 234 14.51 -5.57 -11.76
C LEU A 234 14.24 -7.01 -12.17
N SER A 235 13.33 -7.67 -11.43
CA SER A 235 12.77 -8.98 -11.74
C SER A 235 11.39 -8.88 -12.39
N GLU A 236 10.63 -7.81 -12.12
CA GLU A 236 9.32 -7.56 -12.70
C GLU A 236 9.18 -6.11 -13.17
N LEU A 237 8.81 -5.94 -14.43
CA LEU A 237 8.51 -4.66 -15.06
C LEU A 237 7.12 -4.71 -15.70
N HIS A 238 6.21 -3.89 -15.19
CA HIS A 238 4.89 -3.64 -15.75
C HIS A 238 4.81 -2.19 -16.22
N CYS A 239 4.86 -1.97 -17.54
CA CYS A 239 4.79 -0.65 -18.17
C CYS A 239 3.74 -0.58 -19.28
N GLN A 240 2.79 -1.53 -19.29
CA GLN A 240 1.71 -1.59 -20.29
C GLN A 240 0.79 -0.37 -20.21
N ASN A 241 0.01 -0.15 -21.29
CA ASN A 241 -0.92 0.97 -21.37
C ASN A 241 -0.24 2.33 -21.09
N ASN A 242 0.79 2.63 -21.87
CA ASN A 242 1.51 3.90 -21.90
C ASN A 242 1.65 4.38 -23.37
N GLN A 243 2.58 5.28 -23.65
CA GLN A 243 2.84 5.83 -24.99
C GLN A 243 4.32 5.62 -25.36
N LEU A 244 4.93 4.52 -24.91
CA LEU A 244 6.34 4.22 -25.15
C LEU A 244 6.54 3.86 -26.63
N THR A 245 7.48 4.53 -27.30
CA THR A 245 7.86 4.21 -28.69
C THR A 245 9.06 3.27 -28.79
N SER A 246 9.78 3.12 -27.71
CA SER A 246 10.91 2.19 -27.54
C SER A 246 11.04 1.79 -26.07
N LEU A 247 11.64 0.64 -25.81
CA LEU A 247 11.99 0.17 -24.47
C LEU A 247 13.30 -0.62 -24.58
N ASP A 248 14.32 -0.20 -23.83
CA ASP A 248 15.59 -0.93 -23.72
C ASP A 248 15.66 -1.61 -22.35
N VAL A 249 15.66 -2.94 -22.36
CA VAL A 249 15.74 -3.81 -21.17
C VAL A 249 17.05 -4.61 -21.13
N SER A 250 18.03 -4.24 -21.97
CA SER A 250 19.30 -4.98 -22.10
C SER A 250 20.12 -5.04 -20.80
N ALA A 251 19.96 -4.06 -19.91
CA ALA A 251 20.60 -4.04 -18.60
C ALA A 251 19.86 -4.87 -17.53
N ASN A 252 18.58 -5.19 -17.75
CA ASN A 252 17.70 -5.82 -16.76
C ASN A 252 17.71 -7.34 -16.91
N THR A 253 18.88 -7.94 -16.79
CA THR A 253 19.10 -9.39 -17.06
C THR A 253 18.41 -10.31 -16.04
N ALA A 254 17.94 -9.76 -14.90
CA ALA A 254 17.19 -10.48 -13.87
C ALA A 254 15.68 -10.57 -14.17
N LEU A 255 15.17 -9.90 -15.22
CA LEU A 255 13.74 -9.89 -15.53
C LEU A 255 13.21 -11.30 -15.76
N THR A 256 12.18 -11.64 -14.99
CA THR A 256 11.37 -12.85 -15.11
C THR A 256 9.99 -12.56 -15.71
N ILE A 257 9.47 -11.35 -15.48
CA ILE A 257 8.19 -10.86 -15.98
C ILE A 257 8.41 -9.51 -16.65
N LEU A 258 7.98 -9.40 -17.91
CA LEU A 258 7.91 -8.16 -18.67
C LEU A 258 6.53 -8.03 -19.30
N ASP A 259 5.78 -7.01 -18.90
CA ASP A 259 4.59 -6.57 -19.60
C ASP A 259 4.79 -5.14 -20.12
N CYS A 260 4.97 -5.03 -21.43
CA CYS A 260 5.06 -3.78 -22.17
C CYS A 260 3.95 -3.64 -23.23
N SER A 261 2.86 -4.36 -23.05
CA SER A 261 1.72 -4.38 -23.97
C SER A 261 1.03 -3.01 -24.06
N SER A 262 0.24 -2.82 -25.12
CA SER A 262 -0.54 -1.59 -25.32
C SER A 262 0.33 -0.33 -25.23
N ASN A 263 1.34 -0.24 -26.09
CA ASN A 263 2.25 0.88 -26.29
C ASN A 263 2.44 1.14 -27.80
N ASP A 264 3.39 1.98 -28.16
CA ASP A 264 3.74 2.30 -29.55
C ASP A 264 5.13 1.73 -29.96
N ILE A 265 5.58 0.65 -29.31
CA ILE A 265 6.93 0.08 -29.47
C ILE A 265 7.08 -0.52 -30.87
N THR A 266 8.11 -0.08 -31.59
CA THR A 266 8.37 -0.53 -32.98
C THR A 266 9.40 -1.65 -33.05
N SER A 267 10.25 -1.80 -32.04
CA SER A 267 11.24 -2.87 -31.91
C SER A 267 11.47 -3.19 -30.44
N LEU A 268 11.66 -4.48 -30.11
CA LEU A 268 11.94 -4.95 -28.75
C LEU A 268 13.03 -6.03 -28.84
N ASP A 269 14.13 -5.79 -28.12
CA ASP A 269 15.21 -6.78 -27.98
C ASP A 269 15.19 -7.32 -26.54
N VAL A 270 14.91 -8.61 -26.41
CA VAL A 270 14.87 -9.35 -25.14
C VAL A 270 15.97 -10.40 -25.04
N SER A 271 16.97 -10.32 -25.93
CA SER A 271 18.05 -11.34 -26.00
C SER A 271 18.89 -11.41 -24.72
N ALA A 272 19.00 -10.30 -23.95
CA ALA A 272 19.69 -10.27 -22.67
C ALA A 272 18.86 -10.83 -21.50
N ASN A 273 17.54 -10.91 -21.66
CA ASN A 273 16.60 -11.27 -20.58
C ASN A 273 16.31 -12.78 -20.58
N THR A 274 17.35 -13.58 -20.45
CA THR A 274 17.26 -15.05 -20.58
C THR A 274 16.47 -15.73 -19.46
N ALA A 275 16.18 -15.01 -18.36
CA ALA A 275 15.37 -15.48 -17.24
C ALA A 275 13.86 -15.27 -17.45
N LEU A 276 13.43 -14.61 -18.54
CA LEU A 276 12.01 -14.34 -18.77
C LEU A 276 11.19 -15.63 -18.83
N THR A 277 10.15 -15.66 -18.00
CA THR A 277 9.13 -16.71 -17.97
C THR A 277 7.80 -16.22 -18.55
N TYR A 278 7.53 -14.90 -18.44
CA TYR A 278 6.36 -14.22 -18.98
C TYR A 278 6.78 -13.00 -19.78
N LEU A 279 6.32 -12.93 -21.02
CA LEU A 279 6.48 -11.77 -21.90
C LEU A 279 5.13 -11.41 -22.53
N ALA A 280 4.63 -10.22 -22.19
CA ALA A 280 3.50 -9.60 -22.86
C ALA A 280 3.95 -8.35 -23.62
N CYS A 281 3.82 -8.40 -24.94
CA CYS A 281 4.16 -7.31 -25.85
C CYS A 281 3.08 -7.11 -26.94
N GLN A 282 1.87 -7.63 -26.71
CA GLN A 282 0.72 -7.44 -27.61
C GLN A 282 0.32 -5.96 -27.71
N ASP A 283 -0.47 -5.66 -28.75
CA ASP A 283 -0.95 -4.30 -29.00
C ASP A 283 0.19 -3.26 -29.08
N ASN A 284 1.18 -3.56 -29.95
CA ASN A 284 2.34 -2.73 -30.27
C ASN A 284 2.53 -2.64 -31.81
N GLN A 285 3.67 -2.11 -32.25
CA GLN A 285 4.00 -1.94 -33.68
C GLN A 285 5.20 -2.79 -34.10
N LEU A 286 5.44 -3.93 -33.44
CA LEU A 286 6.60 -4.79 -33.69
C LEU A 286 6.52 -5.43 -35.08
N ALA A 287 7.54 -5.20 -35.94
CA ALA A 287 7.66 -5.84 -37.23
C ALA A 287 8.31 -7.24 -37.17
N SER A 288 9.09 -7.48 -36.12
CA SER A 288 9.73 -8.78 -35.81
C SER A 288 9.91 -8.91 -34.29
N LEU A 289 10.00 -10.15 -33.81
CA LEU A 289 10.32 -10.47 -32.43
C LEU A 289 11.20 -11.75 -32.45
N ASP A 290 12.35 -11.66 -31.78
CA ASP A 290 13.22 -12.81 -31.56
C ASP A 290 13.22 -13.20 -30.09
N VAL A 291 12.72 -14.39 -29.78
CA VAL A 291 12.65 -14.96 -28.44
C VAL A 291 13.54 -16.20 -28.27
N SER A 292 14.46 -16.43 -29.22
CA SER A 292 15.32 -17.61 -29.22
C SER A 292 16.22 -17.73 -27.99
N ALA A 293 16.59 -16.60 -27.38
CA ALA A 293 17.36 -16.56 -26.12
C ALA A 293 16.54 -16.82 -24.87
N ASN A 294 15.22 -16.66 -24.95
CA ASN A 294 14.31 -16.70 -23.79
C ASN A 294 13.74 -18.11 -23.57
N THR A 295 14.63 -19.09 -23.43
CA THR A 295 14.27 -20.53 -23.40
C THR A 295 13.46 -20.94 -22.17
N ALA A 296 13.33 -20.06 -21.16
CA ALA A 296 12.51 -20.27 -19.97
C ALA A 296 11.06 -19.78 -20.13
N LEU A 297 10.70 -19.15 -21.27
CA LEU A 297 9.34 -18.63 -21.49
C LEU A 297 8.29 -19.73 -21.40
N THR A 298 7.30 -19.48 -20.51
CA THR A 298 6.09 -20.30 -20.37
C THR A 298 4.87 -19.62 -20.97
N ASN A 299 4.86 -18.28 -21.00
CA ASN A 299 3.78 -17.46 -21.53
C ASN A 299 4.34 -16.39 -22.47
N LEU A 300 3.76 -16.27 -23.66
CA LEU A 300 4.12 -15.27 -24.66
C LEU A 300 2.84 -14.67 -25.26
N GLU A 301 2.61 -13.40 -25.03
CA GLU A 301 1.53 -12.63 -25.62
C GLU A 301 2.09 -11.58 -26.57
N CYS A 302 1.93 -11.77 -27.89
CA CYS A 302 2.49 -10.89 -28.91
C CYS A 302 1.51 -10.60 -30.07
N TYR A 303 0.22 -10.86 -29.87
CA TYR A 303 -0.84 -10.58 -30.85
C TYR A 303 -1.00 -9.07 -31.09
N THR A 304 -1.77 -8.69 -32.10
CA THR A 304 -1.97 -7.27 -32.47
C THR A 304 -0.64 -6.52 -32.63
N ASN A 305 0.25 -7.07 -33.46
CA ASN A 305 1.51 -6.48 -33.88
C ASN A 305 1.61 -6.56 -35.42
N GLN A 306 2.76 -6.19 -36.00
CA GLN A 306 3.03 -6.27 -37.43
C GLN A 306 3.92 -7.51 -37.79
N LEU A 307 3.95 -8.52 -36.93
CA LEU A 307 4.77 -9.73 -37.14
C LEU A 307 4.30 -10.50 -38.37
N THR A 308 5.22 -10.83 -39.27
CA THR A 308 4.94 -11.66 -40.41
C THR A 308 5.28 -13.13 -40.16
N SER A 309 6.10 -13.42 -39.19
CA SER A 309 6.49 -14.75 -38.71
C SER A 309 6.96 -14.65 -37.24
N LEU A 310 6.90 -15.78 -36.55
CA LEU A 310 7.42 -15.93 -35.17
C LEU A 310 8.00 -17.35 -35.07
N ASP A 311 9.26 -17.45 -34.66
CA ASP A 311 9.90 -18.74 -34.36
C ASP A 311 9.97 -18.93 -32.83
N VAL A 312 9.27 -19.93 -32.33
CA VAL A 312 9.24 -20.32 -30.91
C VAL A 312 9.85 -21.72 -30.70
N SER A 313 10.62 -22.22 -31.66
CA SER A 313 11.20 -23.56 -31.58
C SER A 313 12.16 -23.76 -30.41
N ALA A 314 12.78 -22.66 -29.90
CA ALA A 314 13.65 -22.67 -28.74
C ALA A 314 12.88 -22.62 -27.41
N ASN A 315 11.61 -22.19 -27.41
CA ASN A 315 10.82 -21.95 -26.23
C ASN A 315 9.98 -23.18 -25.85
N THR A 316 10.64 -24.32 -25.61
CA THR A 316 9.98 -25.60 -25.36
C THR A 316 9.03 -25.65 -24.14
N PRO A 317 9.18 -24.81 -23.09
CA PRO A 317 8.22 -24.76 -22.00
C PRO A 317 6.94 -23.97 -22.29
N LEU A 318 6.84 -23.36 -23.49
CA LEU A 318 5.72 -22.47 -23.80
C LEU A 318 4.38 -23.22 -23.74
N THR A 319 3.45 -22.71 -22.96
CA THR A 319 2.12 -23.30 -22.78
C THR A 319 1.00 -22.38 -23.24
N TYR A 320 1.31 -21.09 -23.44
CA TYR A 320 0.36 -20.08 -23.89
C TYR A 320 1.09 -19.01 -24.71
#